data_ede5a7f6908a62261987ef2f960b1292
#
_entry.id   ede5a7f6908a62261987ef2f960b1292
#
_cell.length_a   1.000
_cell.length_b   1.000
_cell.length_c   1.000
_cell.angle_alpha   90.00
_cell.angle_beta   90.00
_cell.angle_gamma   90.00
#
_symmetry.space_group_name_H-M   'P 1'
#
loop_
_entity.id
_entity.type
_entity.pdbx_description
1 polymer ?
#
loop_
_entity_poly.entity_id
_entity_poly.type
_entity_poly.pdbx_seq_one_letter_code
_entity_poly.pdbx_strand_id
1 'polypeptide(L)'
;MAYTVNKTNTSATPNSYTVQDGVVNTQTDLSFVGKGYAGYGETIAENFLHLLENFSNTSAPSKPIEGQLWWDSTNSKLQVYNGTAFQTAGGSAPYQGSAPSNLAAGDIWIDSGTGQLFFYNGTSSVLVGPPGAT
;
A
#
# COMPACT_ATOMS: atom_id res chain seq x y z
N MET A 1 -5.79 -15.20 28.94
CA MET A 1 -4.65 -15.84 28.26
C MET A 1 -4.41 -15.16 26.92
N ALA A 2 -3.19 -14.74 26.65
CA ALA A 2 -2.81 -14.12 25.39
C ALA A 2 -3.00 -15.10 24.23
N TYR A 3 -3.25 -14.60 23.06
CA TYR A 3 -3.29 -15.40 21.83
C TYR A 3 -2.38 -14.79 20.76
N THR A 4 -2.04 -15.59 19.77
CA THR A 4 -1.14 -15.19 18.69
C THR A 4 -1.91 -15.14 17.37
N VAL A 5 -1.71 -14.04 16.62
CA VAL A 5 -2.24 -13.89 15.27
C VAL A 5 -1.08 -14.08 14.31
N ASN A 6 -1.19 -15.04 13.41
CA ASN A 6 -0.11 -15.42 12.51
C ASN A 6 -0.35 -14.91 11.10
N LYS A 7 0.72 -14.41 10.47
CA LYS A 7 0.68 -14.14 9.03
C LYS A 7 0.72 -15.44 8.25
N THR A 8 0.18 -15.42 7.05
CA THR A 8 0.26 -16.55 6.12
C THR A 8 1.71 -16.80 5.70
N ASN A 9 2.46 -15.73 5.43
CA ASN A 9 3.88 -15.84 5.10
C ASN A 9 4.71 -16.00 6.38
N THR A 10 5.17 -17.21 6.64
CA THR A 10 5.95 -17.53 7.84
C THR A 10 7.36 -16.95 7.80
N SER A 11 7.84 -16.52 6.63
CA SER A 11 9.15 -15.88 6.48
C SER A 11 9.11 -14.37 6.70
N ALA A 12 7.92 -13.79 6.88
CA ALA A 12 7.78 -12.36 7.15
C ALA A 12 8.35 -12.00 8.53
N THR A 13 8.80 -10.76 8.69
CA THR A 13 9.30 -10.25 9.96
C THR A 13 8.55 -8.96 10.33
N PRO A 14 7.75 -8.97 11.41
CA PRO A 14 7.37 -10.15 12.22
C PRO A 14 6.40 -11.06 11.46
N ASN A 15 6.40 -12.34 11.79
CA ASN A 15 5.45 -13.29 11.19
C ASN A 15 4.18 -13.49 12.03
N SER A 16 4.14 -12.92 13.22
CA SER A 16 3.00 -13.03 14.13
C SER A 16 2.94 -11.87 15.10
N TYR A 17 1.78 -11.69 15.72
CA TYR A 17 1.53 -10.69 16.74
C TYR A 17 0.87 -11.34 17.94
N THR A 18 1.32 -10.98 19.14
CA THR A 18 0.73 -11.46 20.39
C THR A 18 -0.27 -10.45 20.90
N VAL A 19 -1.47 -10.91 21.22
CA VAL A 19 -2.55 -10.06 21.73
C VAL A 19 -2.83 -10.44 23.18
N GLN A 20 -2.57 -9.52 24.09
CA GLN A 20 -2.75 -9.75 25.53
C GLN A 20 -4.24 -9.60 25.91
N ASP A 21 -4.62 -10.26 27.00
CA ASP A 21 -5.98 -10.16 27.53
C ASP A 21 -6.32 -8.73 27.94
N GLY A 22 -7.54 -8.31 27.65
CA GLY A 22 -8.09 -7.04 28.13
C GLY A 22 -7.59 -5.80 27.41
N VAL A 23 -6.74 -5.94 26.41
CA VAL A 23 -6.15 -4.80 25.68
C VAL A 23 -6.28 -5.01 24.17
N VAL A 24 -5.93 -3.98 23.43
CA VAL A 24 -5.91 -3.99 21.96
C VAL A 24 -4.47 -3.93 21.50
N ASN A 25 -4.08 -4.83 20.59
CA ASN A 25 -2.78 -4.75 19.92
C ASN A 25 -2.91 -3.87 18.66
N THR A 26 -2.13 -2.80 18.60
CA THR A 26 -2.15 -1.83 17.51
C THR A 26 -0.85 -1.80 16.71
N GLN A 27 -0.16 -2.93 16.62
CA GLN A 27 1.08 -3.03 15.85
C GLN A 27 0.86 -2.98 14.34
N THR A 28 -0.36 -3.21 13.89
CA THR A 28 -0.76 -3.04 12.49
C THR A 28 -1.78 -1.91 12.38
N ASP A 29 -2.23 -1.62 11.17
CA ASP A 29 -3.28 -0.62 10.93
C ASP A 29 -4.68 -1.11 11.31
N LEU A 30 -4.81 -2.37 11.71
CA LEU A 30 -6.00 -2.88 12.37
C LEU A 30 -5.74 -3.00 13.88
N SER A 31 -6.82 -3.09 14.64
CA SER A 31 -6.75 -3.26 16.09
C SER A 31 -7.12 -4.69 16.45
N PHE A 32 -6.16 -5.47 16.93
CA PHE A 32 -6.41 -6.85 17.35
C PHE A 32 -6.88 -6.86 18.79
N VAL A 33 -8.09 -7.35 19.00
CA VAL A 33 -8.79 -7.24 20.27
C VAL A 33 -8.41 -8.39 21.19
N GLY A 34 -7.92 -8.06 22.39
CA GLY A 34 -7.61 -9.03 23.43
C GLY A 34 -8.85 -9.62 24.07
N LYS A 35 -8.71 -10.84 24.58
CA LYS A 35 -9.80 -11.54 25.27
C LYS A 35 -10.31 -10.66 26.43
N GLY A 36 -11.61 -10.50 26.51
CA GLY A 36 -12.24 -9.73 27.59
C GLY A 36 -12.17 -8.22 27.44
N TYR A 37 -11.68 -7.72 26.31
CA TYR A 37 -11.61 -6.27 26.09
C TYR A 37 -13.03 -5.67 25.99
N ALA A 38 -13.31 -4.66 26.82
CA ALA A 38 -14.58 -3.94 26.77
C ALA A 38 -14.66 -3.13 25.48
N GLY A 39 -15.80 -3.17 24.77
CA GLY A 39 -15.97 -2.46 23.50
C GLY A 39 -15.43 -3.23 22.29
N TYR A 40 -15.20 -4.50 22.41
CA TYR A 40 -14.67 -5.33 21.32
C TYR A 40 -15.53 -5.27 20.06
N GLY A 41 -16.83 -5.17 20.19
CA GLY A 41 -17.74 -5.13 19.04
C GLY A 41 -17.53 -3.89 18.17
N GLU A 42 -17.38 -2.73 18.78
CA GLU A 42 -17.09 -1.49 18.06
C GLU A 42 -15.74 -1.58 17.33
N THR A 43 -14.70 -2.05 18.02
CA THR A 43 -13.37 -2.17 17.46
C THR A 43 -13.34 -3.14 16.27
N ILE A 44 -14.00 -4.29 16.38
CA ILE A 44 -14.09 -5.25 15.28
C ILE A 44 -14.86 -4.64 14.10
N ALA A 45 -15.97 -3.95 14.36
CA ALA A 45 -16.74 -3.30 13.31
C ALA A 45 -15.89 -2.25 12.57
N GLU A 46 -15.10 -1.45 13.30
CA GLU A 46 -14.20 -0.48 12.68
C GLU A 46 -13.13 -1.15 11.84
N ASN A 47 -12.58 -2.29 12.28
CA ASN A 47 -11.63 -3.06 11.49
C ASN A 47 -12.23 -3.48 10.15
N PHE A 48 -13.47 -3.97 10.16
CA PHE A 48 -14.16 -4.35 8.93
C PHE A 48 -14.37 -3.15 8.02
N LEU A 49 -14.70 -1.99 8.58
CA LEU A 49 -14.86 -0.79 7.78
C LEU A 49 -13.55 -0.34 7.16
N HIS A 50 -12.46 -0.37 7.91
CA HIS A 50 -11.11 -0.06 7.39
C HIS A 50 -10.76 -0.97 6.21
N LEU A 51 -11.05 -2.26 6.31
CA LEU A 51 -10.83 -3.21 5.22
C LEU A 51 -11.75 -2.91 4.04
N LEU A 52 -13.03 -2.62 4.30
CA LEU A 52 -14.00 -2.33 3.24
C LEU A 52 -13.59 -1.09 2.43
N GLU A 53 -13.08 -0.06 3.08
CA GLU A 53 -12.65 1.17 2.42
C GLU A 53 -11.19 1.12 1.97
N ASN A 54 -10.50 0.00 2.14
CA ASN A 54 -9.08 -0.18 1.84
C ASN A 54 -8.23 0.93 2.48
N PHE A 55 -8.49 1.22 3.76
CA PHE A 55 -7.77 2.25 4.53
C PHE A 55 -7.77 3.62 3.84
N SER A 56 -8.87 3.98 3.18
CA SER A 56 -9.00 5.22 2.43
C SER A 56 -8.63 6.43 3.27
N ASN A 57 -7.66 7.21 2.82
CA ASN A 57 -7.23 8.43 3.49
C ASN A 57 -6.34 9.24 2.55
N THR A 58 -6.12 10.51 2.91
CA THR A 58 -5.17 11.38 2.21
C THR A 58 -3.73 11.02 2.54
N SER A 59 -3.49 10.34 3.66
CA SER A 59 -2.17 9.87 4.10
C SER A 59 -2.12 8.35 4.07
N ALA A 60 -0.96 7.80 3.74
CA ALA A 60 -0.77 6.35 3.74
C ALA A 60 -0.89 5.78 5.17
N PRO A 61 -1.39 4.54 5.30
CA PRO A 61 -1.34 3.85 6.59
C PRO A 61 0.07 3.85 7.18
N SER A 62 0.17 4.04 8.49
CA SER A 62 1.45 4.25 9.15
C SER A 62 2.16 2.96 9.57
N LYS A 63 1.43 1.85 9.64
CA LYS A 63 1.95 0.54 10.08
C LYS A 63 1.57 -0.56 9.10
N PRO A 64 1.83 -0.38 7.79
CA PRO A 64 1.36 -1.32 6.79
C PRO A 64 2.13 -2.64 6.86
N ILE A 65 1.46 -3.71 6.42
CA ILE A 65 2.11 -5.00 6.19
C ILE A 65 2.15 -5.27 4.69
N GLU A 66 3.09 -6.09 4.26
CA GLU A 66 3.23 -6.45 2.86
C GLU A 66 1.94 -7.01 2.30
N GLY A 67 1.49 -6.49 1.17
CA GLY A 67 0.25 -6.87 0.53
C GLY A 67 -0.96 -6.04 0.95
N GLN A 68 -0.81 -5.13 1.91
CA GLN A 68 -1.91 -4.26 2.35
C GLN A 68 -2.28 -3.27 1.27
N LEU A 69 -3.58 -3.12 1.03
CA LEU A 69 -4.11 -2.14 0.08
C LEU A 69 -4.37 -0.81 0.78
N TRP A 70 -4.23 0.27 0.01
CA TRP A 70 -4.55 1.62 0.46
C TRP A 70 -5.20 2.39 -0.69
N TRP A 71 -6.40 2.94 -0.43
CA TRP A 71 -7.02 3.86 -1.36
C TRP A 71 -6.50 5.28 -1.06
N ASP A 72 -5.61 5.76 -1.92
CA ASP A 72 -5.08 7.12 -1.85
C ASP A 72 -6.15 8.10 -2.34
N SER A 73 -6.86 8.74 -1.42
CA SER A 73 -7.97 9.62 -1.76
C SER A 73 -7.52 10.95 -2.35
N THR A 74 -6.26 11.35 -2.16
CA THR A 74 -5.71 12.54 -2.79
C THR A 74 -5.55 12.36 -4.30
N ASN A 75 -5.02 11.21 -4.71
CA ASN A 75 -4.71 10.92 -6.10
C ASN A 75 -5.75 10.00 -6.76
N SER A 76 -6.76 9.55 -6.02
CA SER A 76 -7.78 8.61 -6.48
C SER A 76 -7.18 7.37 -7.11
N LYS A 77 -6.27 6.73 -6.38
CA LYS A 77 -5.54 5.54 -6.84
C LYS A 77 -5.51 4.48 -5.75
N LEU A 78 -5.65 3.24 -6.18
CA LEU A 78 -5.43 2.09 -5.30
C LEU A 78 -3.94 1.77 -5.29
N GLN A 79 -3.38 1.63 -4.09
CA GLN A 79 -1.97 1.30 -3.90
C GLN A 79 -1.83 0.02 -3.09
N VAL A 80 -0.70 -0.65 -3.26
CA VAL A 80 -0.36 -1.87 -2.52
C VAL A 80 1.02 -1.71 -1.89
N TYR A 81 1.14 -2.15 -0.64
CA TYR A 81 2.42 -2.09 0.08
C TYR A 81 3.29 -3.31 -0.30
N ASN A 82 4.48 -3.05 -0.84
CA ASN A 82 5.38 -4.13 -1.28
C ASN A 82 6.35 -4.60 -0.19
N GLY A 83 6.17 -4.14 1.05
CA GLY A 83 7.08 -4.42 2.16
C GLY A 83 8.04 -3.27 2.45
N THR A 84 8.16 -2.32 1.53
CA THR A 84 9.05 -1.15 1.66
C THR A 84 8.29 0.15 1.41
N ALA A 85 7.44 0.18 0.40
CA ALA A 85 6.69 1.37 0.00
C ALA A 85 5.38 1.00 -0.65
N PHE A 86 4.45 1.96 -0.69
CA PHE A 86 3.20 1.82 -1.45
C PHE A 86 3.46 2.10 -2.92
N GLN A 87 2.94 1.25 -3.77
CA GLN A 87 3.01 1.37 -5.23
C GLN A 87 1.62 1.25 -5.82
N THR A 88 1.39 1.93 -6.95
CA THR A 88 0.09 1.85 -7.63
C THR A 88 -0.21 0.40 -8.01
N ALA A 89 -1.40 -0.07 -7.63
CA ALA A 89 -1.85 -1.43 -7.90
C ALA A 89 -2.55 -1.47 -9.25
N GLY A 90 -1.79 -1.53 -10.32
CA GLY A 90 -2.33 -1.52 -11.66
C GLY A 90 -2.87 -0.16 -12.07
N GLY A 91 -3.62 -0.11 -13.15
CA GLY A 91 -4.26 1.11 -13.62
C GLY A 91 -3.45 1.84 -14.68
N SER A 92 -3.62 3.15 -14.75
CA SER A 92 -3.02 3.99 -15.78
C SER A 92 -1.54 4.28 -15.50
N ALA A 93 -0.79 4.59 -16.56
CA ALA A 93 0.58 5.03 -16.45
C ALA A 93 0.65 6.40 -15.75
N PRO A 94 1.68 6.64 -14.91
CA PRO A 94 1.91 7.97 -14.37
C PRO A 94 2.04 9.01 -15.48
N TYR A 95 1.41 10.17 -15.27
CA TYR A 95 1.42 11.28 -16.23
C TYR A 95 1.95 12.52 -15.50
N GLN A 96 3.23 12.80 -15.70
CA GLN A 96 3.91 13.85 -14.93
C GLN A 96 5.13 14.40 -15.70
N GLY A 97 5.65 15.54 -15.26
CA GLY A 97 6.71 16.25 -15.96
C GLY A 97 8.10 15.69 -15.80
N SER A 98 8.29 14.70 -14.94
CA SER A 98 9.59 14.06 -14.73
C SER A 98 9.40 12.57 -14.44
N ALA A 99 10.43 11.78 -14.63
CA ALA A 99 10.35 10.34 -14.39
C ALA A 99 9.98 10.05 -12.92
N PRO A 100 9.05 9.11 -12.67
CA PRO A 100 8.79 8.64 -11.31
C PRO A 100 10.06 8.09 -10.66
N SER A 101 10.16 8.24 -9.33
CA SER A 101 11.38 7.88 -8.59
C SER A 101 11.53 6.39 -8.30
N ASN A 102 10.46 5.62 -8.32
CA ASN A 102 10.48 4.20 -7.93
C ASN A 102 10.07 3.27 -9.07
N LEU A 103 10.62 3.52 -10.25
CA LEU A 103 10.36 2.66 -11.40
C LEU A 103 11.09 1.32 -11.27
N ALA A 104 10.39 0.25 -11.64
CA ALA A 104 10.96 -1.07 -11.82
C ALA A 104 11.00 -1.41 -13.30
N ALA A 105 11.86 -2.34 -13.68
CA ALA A 105 11.97 -2.77 -15.08
C ALA A 105 10.60 -3.19 -15.63
N GLY A 106 10.20 -2.64 -16.75
CA GLY A 106 8.91 -2.87 -17.37
C GLY A 106 7.84 -1.86 -17.06
N ASP A 107 8.07 -0.96 -16.10
CA ASP A 107 7.11 0.11 -15.81
C ASP A 107 7.11 1.12 -16.96
N ILE A 108 5.94 1.74 -17.17
CA ILE A 108 5.78 2.78 -18.20
C ILE A 108 5.31 4.07 -17.53
N TRP A 109 5.63 5.21 -18.15
CA TRP A 109 5.15 6.50 -17.71
C TRP A 109 5.10 7.49 -18.87
N ILE A 110 4.32 8.55 -18.72
CA ILE A 110 4.11 9.55 -19.76
C ILE A 110 4.61 10.89 -19.26
N ASP A 111 5.48 11.54 -20.07
CA ASP A 111 5.95 12.89 -19.80
C ASP A 111 4.84 13.89 -20.20
N SER A 112 4.28 14.57 -19.21
CA SER A 112 3.19 15.52 -19.44
C SER A 112 3.63 16.78 -20.17
N GLY A 113 4.92 17.10 -20.16
CA GLY A 113 5.45 18.26 -20.86
C GLY A 113 5.62 18.04 -22.36
N THR A 114 5.96 16.82 -22.76
CA THR A 114 6.22 16.47 -24.17
C THR A 114 5.17 15.55 -24.77
N GLY A 115 4.34 14.89 -23.96
CA GLY A 115 3.40 13.88 -24.42
C GLY A 115 4.05 12.58 -24.82
N GLN A 116 5.29 12.35 -24.43
CA GLN A 116 6.04 11.16 -24.81
C GLN A 116 5.86 10.04 -23.81
N LEU A 117 5.75 8.81 -24.32
CA LEU A 117 5.66 7.59 -23.51
C LEU A 117 7.04 6.96 -23.38
N PHE A 118 7.38 6.58 -22.14
CA PHE A 118 8.64 5.93 -21.80
C PHE A 118 8.37 4.60 -21.12
N PHE A 119 9.32 3.65 -21.26
CA PHE A 119 9.37 2.48 -20.40
C PHE A 119 10.70 2.46 -19.66
N TYR A 120 10.71 1.85 -18.47
CA TYR A 120 11.93 1.73 -17.67
C TYR A 120 12.54 0.35 -17.92
N ASN A 121 13.81 0.32 -18.32
CA ASN A 121 14.50 -0.94 -18.65
C ASN A 121 15.25 -1.55 -17.45
N GLY A 122 15.06 -0.98 -16.25
CA GLY A 122 15.79 -1.39 -15.05
C GLY A 122 16.98 -0.48 -14.72
N THR A 123 17.39 0.37 -15.67
CA THR A 123 18.51 1.31 -15.50
C THR A 123 18.11 2.72 -15.86
N SER A 124 17.38 2.90 -16.96
CA SER A 124 16.97 4.22 -17.45
C SER A 124 15.62 4.16 -18.14
N SER A 125 15.00 5.33 -18.29
CA SER A 125 13.79 5.49 -19.07
C SER A 125 14.12 5.55 -20.55
N VAL A 126 13.47 4.69 -21.33
CA VAL A 126 13.69 4.57 -22.78
C VAL A 126 12.46 5.10 -23.50
N LEU A 127 12.66 5.99 -24.45
CA LEU A 127 11.57 6.57 -25.23
C LEU A 127 10.90 5.51 -26.10
N VAL A 128 9.58 5.39 -26.00
CA VAL A 128 8.77 4.58 -26.90
C VAL A 128 8.27 5.42 -28.06
N GLY A 129 7.81 6.64 -27.79
CA GLY A 129 7.30 7.57 -28.77
C GLY A 129 6.22 8.48 -28.18
N PRO A 130 5.70 9.42 -28.97
CA PRO A 130 6.18 9.82 -30.28
C PRO A 130 7.56 10.46 -30.22
N PRO A 131 8.32 10.54 -31.33
CA PRO A 131 9.61 11.21 -31.34
C PRO A 131 9.44 12.68 -31.01
N GLY A 132 10.48 13.28 -30.40
CA GLY A 132 10.43 14.66 -30.01
C GLY A 132 10.22 15.61 -31.19
N ALA A 133 9.58 16.75 -30.93
CA ALA A 133 9.46 17.81 -31.93
C ALA A 133 10.84 18.38 -32.24
N THR A 134 11.12 18.64 -33.48
CA THR A 134 12.37 19.22 -33.95
C THR A 134 12.17 20.68 -34.36
#